data_c6f4855e18e931539e5d8a138640a795
#
_entry.id   c6f4855e18e931539e5d8a138640a795
#
_cell.length_a   1.000
_cell.length_b   1.000
_cell.length_c   1.000
_cell.angle_alpha   90.00
_cell.angle_beta   90.00
_cell.angle_gamma   90.00
#
_symmetry.space_group_name_H-M   'P 1'
#
loop_
_entity.id
_entity.type
_entity.pdbx_description
1 polymer ?
#
loop_
_entity_poly.entity_id
_entity_poly.type
_entity_poly.pdbx_seq_one_letter_code
_entity_poly.pdbx_strand_id
1 'polypeptide(L)'
;MKAMLAIMLALGCVPSASATDWPAAWHEPTEPFHVVGNIYYVGSKGIAAYLIVSPKGDILLDGTEPENGAMIERNIARLGFNIRDVKVLLNNHAHFDHAGALAQLKADSGATFLASPRDKPILETGHITLENSNDLLDFPPVKVDRVLRDGEVVRLGPIAMKAIFTPGHTPGCTSWSTTVRDHGRTLAVVFPCSITVGGNRLVGNKGYPDIASDFRRSFARLGAMKADVVLPGHPDLVDVQGRAARRIGDSPDAFIDRAALPKLVAESRRDFEQELAKQQAAARHASP
;
A
#
# COMPACT_ATOMS: atom_id res chain seq x y z
N MET A 1 59.72 39.89 7.19
CA MET A 1 58.84 39.05 8.08
C MET A 1 57.43 39.18 7.55
N LYS A 2 56.90 38.14 6.84
CA LYS A 2 55.53 38.10 6.32
C LYS A 2 54.75 37.15 7.18
N ALA A 3 53.72 37.65 7.91
CA ALA A 3 52.80 36.84 8.71
C ALA A 3 51.79 36.19 7.78
N MET A 4 51.75 34.85 7.76
CA MET A 4 50.68 34.06 7.13
C MET A 4 49.50 33.93 8.08
N LEU A 5 48.36 34.45 7.68
CA LEU A 5 47.07 34.31 8.37
C LEU A 5 46.42 33.00 7.94
N ALA A 6 46.36 32.04 8.82
CA ALA A 6 45.64 30.78 8.59
C ALA A 6 44.15 30.96 8.88
N ILE A 7 43.32 30.85 7.85
CA ILE A 7 41.88 30.83 7.97
C ILE A 7 41.45 29.39 8.28
N MET A 8 40.99 29.13 9.51
CA MET A 8 40.32 27.87 9.84
C MET A 8 38.88 27.93 9.32
N LEU A 9 38.58 27.10 8.34
CA LEU A 9 37.20 26.80 7.95
C LEU A 9 36.58 25.88 9.02
N ALA A 10 35.65 26.40 9.80
CA ALA A 10 34.79 25.58 10.64
C ALA A 10 33.79 24.84 9.74
N LEU A 11 33.97 23.54 9.57
CA LEU A 11 32.91 22.67 9.03
C LEU A 11 31.76 22.63 10.05
N GLY A 12 30.69 23.37 9.77
CA GLY A 12 29.45 23.25 10.48
C GLY A 12 28.83 21.87 10.20
N CYS A 13 28.75 21.05 11.24
CA CYS A 13 27.93 19.83 11.18
C CYS A 13 26.47 20.27 11.04
N VAL A 14 25.89 20.06 9.85
CA VAL A 14 24.44 20.17 9.64
C VAL A 14 23.85 18.96 10.35
N PRO A 15 22.93 19.11 11.33
CA PRO A 15 22.28 17.97 11.93
C PRO A 15 21.46 17.26 10.81
N SER A 16 21.75 15.99 10.59
CA SER A 16 20.90 15.12 9.78
C SER A 16 19.48 15.19 10.38
N ALA A 17 18.49 15.46 9.53
CA ALA A 17 17.10 15.34 9.91
C ALA A 17 16.90 13.95 10.52
N SER A 18 16.25 13.90 11.68
CA SER A 18 15.89 12.66 12.36
C SER A 18 15.16 11.78 11.35
N ALA A 19 15.70 10.60 11.06
CA ALA A 19 14.91 9.55 10.45
C ALA A 19 13.69 9.36 11.34
N THR A 20 12.50 9.56 10.82
CA THR A 20 11.26 9.19 11.48
C THR A 20 11.39 7.71 11.84
N ASP A 21 11.21 7.36 13.13
CA ASP A 21 11.31 5.98 13.63
C ASP A 21 10.09 5.18 13.14
N TRP A 22 10.12 4.79 11.85
CA TRP A 22 9.15 3.85 11.29
C TRP A 22 9.40 2.46 11.85
N PRO A 23 8.37 1.61 11.98
CA PRO A 23 8.55 0.26 12.50
C PRO A 23 9.65 -0.48 11.72
N ALA A 24 10.66 -1.00 12.42
CA ALA A 24 11.77 -1.73 11.80
C ALA A 24 11.29 -2.85 10.85
N ALA A 25 10.13 -3.44 11.13
CA ALA A 25 9.48 -4.44 10.29
C ALA A 25 9.20 -3.97 8.86
N TRP A 26 9.07 -2.66 8.61
CA TRP A 26 8.81 -2.11 7.28
C TRP A 26 10.00 -2.29 6.33
N HIS A 27 11.23 -2.30 6.88
CA HIS A 27 12.48 -2.56 6.14
C HIS A 27 13.02 -3.99 6.34
N GLU A 28 12.48 -4.73 7.33
CA GLU A 28 12.97 -6.07 7.65
C GLU A 28 12.63 -7.05 6.53
N PRO A 29 13.65 -7.70 5.92
CA PRO A 29 13.41 -8.71 4.90
C PRO A 29 12.62 -9.88 5.45
N THR A 30 11.74 -10.44 4.64
CA THR A 30 11.08 -11.72 4.93
C THR A 30 11.25 -12.67 3.75
N GLU A 31 11.20 -13.97 4.04
CA GLU A 31 11.14 -14.98 2.99
C GLU A 31 9.85 -14.79 2.19
N PRO A 32 9.92 -14.74 0.85
CA PRO A 32 8.73 -14.71 0.04
C PRO A 32 7.99 -16.05 0.12
N PHE A 33 6.67 -16.02 0.02
CA PHE A 33 5.87 -17.23 0.14
C PHE A 33 4.64 -17.22 -0.78
N HIS A 34 4.18 -18.41 -1.11
CA HIS A 34 2.91 -18.63 -1.78
C HIS A 34 1.75 -18.34 -0.81
N VAL A 35 0.81 -17.50 -1.20
CA VAL A 35 -0.39 -17.16 -0.40
C VAL A 35 -1.53 -18.11 -0.75
N VAL A 36 -2.10 -18.01 -1.93
CA VAL A 36 -3.25 -18.80 -2.41
C VAL A 36 -3.32 -18.75 -3.93
N GLY A 37 -3.64 -19.85 -4.58
CA GLY A 37 -3.78 -19.94 -6.03
C GLY A 37 -2.51 -19.50 -6.76
N ASN A 38 -2.54 -18.37 -7.45
CA ASN A 38 -1.41 -17.78 -8.15
C ASN A 38 -0.91 -16.47 -7.52
N ILE A 39 -1.17 -16.27 -6.23
CA ILE A 39 -0.78 -15.08 -5.48
C ILE A 39 0.37 -15.40 -4.56
N TYR A 40 1.41 -14.56 -4.59
CA TYR A 40 2.61 -14.66 -3.77
C TYR A 40 2.86 -13.35 -3.01
N TYR A 41 3.40 -13.47 -1.81
CA TYR A 41 3.90 -12.35 -1.01
C TYR A 41 5.36 -12.10 -1.35
N VAL A 42 5.73 -10.87 -1.69
CA VAL A 42 7.10 -10.47 -2.07
C VAL A 42 7.59 -9.20 -1.36
N GLY A 43 6.80 -8.65 -0.44
CA GLY A 43 7.12 -7.44 0.33
C GLY A 43 8.10 -7.67 1.48
N SER A 44 8.16 -6.71 2.41
CA SER A 44 8.90 -6.78 3.66
C SER A 44 8.08 -7.50 4.75
N LYS A 45 8.62 -7.61 5.95
CA LYS A 45 7.89 -8.18 7.08
C LYS A 45 6.67 -7.37 7.47
N GLY A 46 6.72 -6.03 7.35
CA GLY A 46 5.70 -5.10 7.81
C GLY A 46 4.91 -4.39 6.72
N ILE A 47 5.37 -4.39 5.46
CA ILE A 47 4.65 -3.82 4.31
C ILE A 47 4.57 -4.83 3.18
N ALA A 48 3.36 -5.03 2.66
CA ALA A 48 3.09 -6.01 1.64
C ALA A 48 3.35 -5.49 0.22
N ALA A 49 3.89 -6.37 -0.62
CA ALA A 49 3.75 -6.34 -2.06
C ALA A 49 3.30 -7.75 -2.51
N TYR A 50 2.38 -7.80 -3.47
CA TYR A 50 1.81 -9.06 -3.93
C TYR A 50 2.09 -9.28 -5.41
N LEU A 51 2.67 -10.44 -5.74
CA LEU A 51 2.86 -10.88 -7.12
C LEU A 51 1.74 -11.85 -7.52
N ILE A 52 1.01 -11.54 -8.59
CA ILE A 52 -0.05 -12.37 -9.15
C ILE A 52 0.46 -12.92 -10.50
N VAL A 53 0.72 -14.21 -10.56
CA VAL A 53 1.43 -14.81 -11.71
C VAL A 53 0.52 -15.42 -12.75
N SER A 54 0.93 -15.37 -14.03
CA SER A 54 0.26 -16.08 -15.10
C SER A 54 1.19 -16.38 -16.27
N PRO A 55 0.83 -17.36 -17.17
CA PRO A 55 1.62 -17.65 -18.37
C PRO A 55 1.69 -16.49 -19.39
N LYS A 56 0.91 -15.43 -19.19
CA LYS A 56 0.86 -14.23 -20.06
C LYS A 56 1.59 -13.03 -19.45
N GLY A 57 2.27 -13.24 -18.34
CA GLY A 57 2.94 -12.22 -17.55
C GLY A 57 2.26 -12.01 -16.20
N ASP A 58 2.90 -11.21 -15.35
CA ASP A 58 2.56 -11.06 -13.96
C ASP A 58 2.06 -9.64 -13.66
N ILE A 59 1.27 -9.53 -12.59
CA ILE A 59 0.85 -8.26 -12.01
C ILE A 59 1.54 -8.12 -10.66
N LEU A 60 2.19 -6.99 -10.40
CA LEU A 60 2.70 -6.63 -9.09
C LEU A 60 1.83 -5.53 -8.50
N LEU A 61 1.33 -5.75 -7.29
CA LEU A 61 0.53 -4.83 -6.51
C LEU A 61 1.35 -4.28 -5.36
N ASP A 62 1.53 -2.96 -5.32
CA ASP A 62 2.34 -2.15 -4.42
C ASP A 62 3.86 -2.35 -4.56
N GLY A 63 4.60 -1.31 -4.18
CA GLY A 63 6.06 -1.25 -4.25
C GLY A 63 6.74 -1.08 -2.90
N THR A 64 5.98 -1.02 -1.80
CA THR A 64 6.49 -0.74 -0.45
C THR A 64 7.31 0.57 -0.40
N GLU A 65 8.28 0.69 0.50
CA GLU A 65 9.14 1.87 0.66
C GLU A 65 10.22 1.96 -0.42
N PRO A 66 10.81 3.15 -0.67
CA PRO A 66 11.80 3.35 -1.74
C PRO A 66 12.99 2.40 -1.68
N GLU A 67 13.46 2.07 -0.48
CA GLU A 67 14.64 1.23 -0.24
C GLU A 67 14.38 -0.26 -0.51
N ASN A 68 13.13 -0.66 -0.58
CA ASN A 68 12.74 -2.07 -0.66
C ASN A 68 12.67 -2.63 -2.09
N GLY A 69 12.85 -1.80 -3.13
CA GLY A 69 12.76 -2.24 -4.52
C GLY A 69 13.62 -3.46 -4.84
N ALA A 70 14.91 -3.39 -4.51
CA ALA A 70 15.84 -4.50 -4.72
C ALA A 70 15.49 -5.74 -3.88
N MET A 71 14.84 -5.59 -2.72
CA MET A 71 14.36 -6.71 -1.91
C MET A 71 13.17 -7.41 -2.61
N ILE A 72 12.20 -6.65 -3.12
CA ILE A 72 11.06 -7.20 -3.87
C ILE A 72 11.56 -7.99 -5.08
N GLU A 73 12.51 -7.47 -5.85
CA GLU A 73 13.08 -8.17 -7.00
C GLU A 73 13.78 -9.48 -6.60
N ARG A 74 14.58 -9.46 -5.52
CA ARG A 74 15.19 -10.69 -4.98
C ARG A 74 14.14 -11.69 -4.54
N ASN A 75 13.05 -11.25 -3.91
CA ASN A 75 11.96 -12.10 -3.46
C ASN A 75 11.23 -12.74 -4.65
N ILE A 76 10.98 -11.99 -5.73
CA ILE A 76 10.44 -12.49 -6.99
C ILE A 76 11.36 -13.57 -7.58
N ALA A 77 12.67 -13.31 -7.64
CA ALA A 77 13.66 -14.25 -8.16
C ALA A 77 13.78 -15.52 -7.31
N ARG A 78 13.70 -15.43 -5.97
CA ARG A 78 13.71 -16.58 -5.05
C ARG A 78 12.53 -17.51 -5.24
N LEU A 79 11.39 -16.98 -5.68
CA LEU A 79 10.21 -17.78 -6.05
C LEU A 79 10.34 -18.41 -7.44
N GLY A 80 11.41 -18.12 -8.18
CA GLY A 80 11.65 -18.65 -9.53
C GLY A 80 10.99 -17.79 -10.63
N PHE A 81 10.50 -16.59 -10.31
CA PHE A 81 9.93 -15.65 -11.28
C PHE A 81 10.95 -14.57 -11.67
N ASN A 82 10.64 -13.78 -12.69
CA ASN A 82 11.52 -12.74 -13.18
C ASN A 82 10.78 -11.39 -13.14
N ILE A 83 11.43 -10.34 -12.65
CA ILE A 83 10.86 -8.98 -12.65
C ILE A 83 10.41 -8.54 -14.05
N ARG A 84 11.09 -8.98 -15.11
CA ARG A 84 10.75 -8.69 -16.50
C ARG A 84 9.46 -9.36 -16.97
N ASP A 85 8.93 -10.34 -16.24
CA ASP A 85 7.63 -10.94 -16.50
C ASP A 85 6.48 -10.14 -15.91
N VAL A 86 6.77 -9.20 -15.01
CA VAL A 86 5.79 -8.22 -14.55
C VAL A 86 5.44 -7.27 -15.70
N LYS A 87 4.20 -7.32 -16.16
CA LYS A 87 3.67 -6.50 -17.28
C LYS A 87 2.79 -5.36 -16.80
N VAL A 88 2.24 -5.49 -15.60
CA VAL A 88 1.36 -4.50 -15.00
C VAL A 88 1.78 -4.23 -13.56
N LEU A 89 1.93 -2.96 -13.24
CA LEU A 89 2.03 -2.47 -11.87
C LEU A 89 0.69 -1.88 -11.46
N LEU A 90 0.24 -2.23 -10.27
CA LEU A 90 -0.94 -1.67 -9.60
C LEU A 90 -0.52 -1.08 -8.26
N ASN A 91 -1.33 -0.20 -7.73
CA ASN A 91 -1.09 0.44 -6.45
C ASN A 91 -2.38 0.52 -5.64
N ASN A 92 -2.28 0.38 -4.32
CA ASN A 92 -3.40 0.61 -3.44
C ASN A 92 -3.61 2.10 -3.20
N HIS A 93 -2.54 2.85 -2.88
CA HIS A 93 -2.61 4.29 -2.68
C HIS A 93 -1.23 4.95 -2.74
N ALA A 94 -1.23 6.27 -2.87
CA ALA A 94 -0.04 7.07 -3.13
C ALA A 94 0.66 7.54 -1.84
N HIS A 95 0.96 6.61 -0.89
CA HIS A 95 1.87 6.87 0.21
C HIS A 95 3.22 6.22 -0.05
N PHE A 96 4.28 6.76 0.58
CA PHE A 96 5.67 6.34 0.37
C PHE A 96 5.89 4.86 0.67
N ASP A 97 5.17 4.31 1.65
CA ASP A 97 5.25 2.92 2.10
C ASP A 97 4.49 1.93 1.20
N HIS A 98 3.80 2.43 0.16
CA HIS A 98 3.14 1.61 -0.88
C HIS A 98 3.60 1.94 -2.29
N ALA A 99 3.96 3.19 -2.54
CA ALA A 99 4.38 3.66 -3.85
C ALA A 99 5.90 3.85 -3.98
N GLY A 100 6.65 3.74 -2.88
CA GLY A 100 8.03 4.17 -2.78
C GLY A 100 8.97 3.58 -3.82
N ALA A 101 8.96 2.26 -4.01
CA ALA A 101 9.82 1.61 -4.99
C ALA A 101 9.18 1.45 -6.38
N LEU A 102 7.96 1.94 -6.62
CA LEU A 102 7.29 1.75 -7.91
C LEU A 102 8.05 2.33 -9.10
N ALA A 103 8.77 3.44 -8.90
CA ALA A 103 9.59 4.03 -9.96
C ALA A 103 10.71 3.09 -10.41
N GLN A 104 11.45 2.50 -9.47
CA GLN A 104 12.47 1.48 -9.73
C GLN A 104 11.86 0.25 -10.37
N LEU A 105 10.85 -0.37 -9.73
CA LEU A 105 10.21 -1.59 -10.20
C LEU A 105 9.63 -1.43 -11.61
N LYS A 106 9.11 -0.24 -11.95
CA LYS A 106 8.65 0.08 -13.29
C LYS A 106 9.80 0.13 -14.30
N ALA A 107 10.92 0.74 -13.94
CA ALA A 107 12.10 0.83 -14.81
C ALA A 107 12.67 -0.58 -15.10
N ASP A 108 12.77 -1.42 -14.09
CA ASP A 108 13.40 -2.73 -14.17
C ASP A 108 12.52 -3.78 -14.85
N SER A 109 11.20 -3.69 -14.68
CA SER A 109 10.21 -4.58 -15.32
C SER A 109 9.84 -4.14 -16.74
N GLY A 110 9.82 -2.85 -17.01
CA GLY A 110 9.20 -2.26 -18.20
C GLY A 110 7.66 -2.33 -18.18
N ALA A 111 7.06 -2.53 -17.01
CA ALA A 111 5.62 -2.71 -16.86
C ALA A 111 4.82 -1.41 -17.09
N THR A 112 3.56 -1.58 -17.51
CA THR A 112 2.58 -0.49 -17.55
C THR A 112 2.04 -0.22 -16.15
N PHE A 113 2.15 1.01 -15.67
CA PHE A 113 1.63 1.39 -14.36
C PHE A 113 0.23 2.00 -14.46
N LEU A 114 -0.70 1.46 -13.66
CA LEU A 114 -2.09 1.87 -13.62
C LEU A 114 -2.45 2.37 -12.22
N ALA A 115 -3.09 3.53 -12.14
CA ALA A 115 -3.51 4.11 -10.87
C ALA A 115 -4.85 4.86 -10.98
N SER A 116 -5.43 5.19 -9.85
CA SER A 116 -6.64 6.01 -9.80
C SER A 116 -6.39 7.43 -10.28
N PRO A 117 -7.42 8.13 -10.80
CA PRO A 117 -7.26 9.52 -11.25
C PRO A 117 -6.90 10.48 -10.12
N ARG A 118 -7.32 10.19 -8.86
CA ARG A 118 -7.11 11.10 -7.73
C ARG A 118 -5.74 10.92 -7.07
N ASP A 119 -5.12 9.74 -7.16
CA ASP A 119 -3.75 9.51 -6.69
C ASP A 119 -2.68 9.79 -7.78
N LYS A 120 -3.08 9.83 -9.08
CA LYS A 120 -2.14 10.11 -10.18
C LYS A 120 -1.28 11.37 -9.94
N PRO A 121 -1.81 12.54 -9.54
CA PRO A 121 -0.96 13.72 -9.31
C PRO A 121 0.10 13.50 -8.24
N ILE A 122 -0.25 12.81 -7.15
CA ILE A 122 0.66 12.49 -6.04
C ILE A 122 1.75 11.53 -6.53
N LEU A 123 1.37 10.48 -7.25
CA LEU A 123 2.30 9.49 -7.80
C LEU A 123 3.30 10.11 -8.79
N GLU A 124 2.85 11.06 -9.62
CA GLU A 124 3.69 11.71 -10.61
C GLU A 124 4.56 12.84 -10.06
N THR A 125 4.23 13.39 -8.90
CA THR A 125 5.08 14.36 -8.19
C THR A 125 5.95 13.72 -7.14
N GLY A 126 5.52 12.57 -6.58
CA GLY A 126 6.15 11.94 -5.42
C GLY A 126 5.93 12.72 -4.13
N HIS A 127 5.00 13.67 -4.11
CA HIS A 127 4.78 14.60 -3.01
C HIS A 127 3.29 14.65 -2.61
N ILE A 128 3.03 14.59 -1.29
CA ILE A 128 1.68 14.58 -0.73
C ILE A 128 1.38 15.96 -0.11
N THR A 129 0.23 16.53 -0.41
CA THR A 129 -0.24 17.83 0.10
C THR A 129 -1.66 17.75 0.65
N LEU A 130 -1.95 16.74 1.48
CA LEU A 130 -3.31 16.41 1.94
C LEU A 130 -3.60 16.82 3.39
N GLU A 131 -2.77 17.66 3.99
CA GLU A 131 -2.84 18.02 5.41
C GLU A 131 -2.84 16.77 6.31
N ASN A 132 -1.94 15.83 6.01
CA ASN A 132 -1.65 14.65 6.81
C ASN A 132 -0.37 14.86 7.62
N SER A 133 -0.23 14.25 8.78
CA SER A 133 1.03 14.25 9.54
C SER A 133 2.21 13.64 8.78
N ASN A 134 1.94 12.88 7.72
CA ASN A 134 2.91 12.20 6.86
C ASN A 134 3.16 12.93 5.51
N ASP A 135 2.63 14.15 5.32
CA ASP A 135 2.76 14.92 4.07
C ASP A 135 4.23 15.29 3.72
N LEU A 136 5.17 15.08 4.63
CA LEU A 136 6.60 15.37 4.41
C LEU A 136 7.39 14.15 3.87
N LEU A 137 6.72 13.04 3.60
CA LEU A 137 7.37 11.81 3.15
C LEU A 137 7.27 11.69 1.64
N ASP A 138 8.23 12.32 0.99
CA ASP A 138 8.40 12.23 -0.45
C ASP A 138 8.89 10.83 -0.86
N PHE A 139 8.52 10.42 -2.06
CA PHE A 139 9.01 9.20 -2.68
C PHE A 139 9.37 9.45 -4.14
N PRO A 140 10.17 8.60 -4.79
CA PRO A 140 10.54 8.77 -6.19
C PRO A 140 9.30 8.85 -7.09
N PRO A 141 9.11 9.93 -7.86
CA PRO A 141 7.94 10.12 -8.71
C PRO A 141 7.86 9.01 -9.77
N VAL A 142 6.66 8.53 -10.02
CA VAL A 142 6.40 7.49 -11.02
C VAL A 142 5.30 7.90 -11.98
N LYS A 143 5.61 7.89 -13.28
CA LYS A 143 4.63 8.20 -14.33
C LYS A 143 3.53 7.15 -14.38
N VAL A 144 2.28 7.58 -14.27
CA VAL A 144 1.09 6.75 -14.49
C VAL A 144 0.80 6.65 -15.99
N ASP A 145 0.89 5.46 -16.55
CA ASP A 145 0.70 5.25 -17.98
C ASP A 145 -0.79 5.18 -18.34
N ARG A 146 -1.63 4.68 -17.44
CA ARG A 146 -3.07 4.55 -17.66
C ARG A 146 -3.87 4.84 -16.39
N VAL A 147 -4.88 5.66 -16.53
CA VAL A 147 -5.82 5.98 -15.44
C VAL A 147 -6.96 4.96 -15.41
N LEU A 148 -7.26 4.48 -14.22
CA LEU A 148 -8.32 3.52 -13.95
C LEU A 148 -9.68 4.21 -13.82
N ARG A 149 -10.74 3.41 -14.04
CA ARG A 149 -12.11 3.76 -13.67
C ARG A 149 -12.58 2.90 -12.51
N ASP A 150 -13.48 3.44 -11.70
CA ASP A 150 -14.08 2.65 -10.64
C ASP A 150 -14.87 1.45 -11.22
N GLY A 151 -14.66 0.26 -10.63
CA GLY A 151 -15.25 -0.98 -11.10
C GLY A 151 -14.57 -1.60 -12.33
N GLU A 152 -13.54 -0.97 -12.86
CA GLU A 152 -12.80 -1.50 -14.02
C GLU A 152 -12.10 -2.82 -13.68
N VAL A 153 -12.06 -3.73 -14.65
CA VAL A 153 -11.34 -5.00 -14.54
C VAL A 153 -10.09 -4.97 -15.41
N VAL A 154 -8.93 -4.91 -14.77
CA VAL A 154 -7.62 -5.06 -15.40
C VAL A 154 -7.39 -6.54 -15.69
N ARG A 155 -7.16 -6.88 -16.96
CA ARG A 155 -6.96 -8.26 -17.41
C ARG A 155 -5.55 -8.47 -17.94
N LEU A 156 -4.93 -9.58 -17.52
CA LEU A 156 -3.66 -10.07 -18.07
C LEU A 156 -3.73 -11.61 -18.15
N GLY A 157 -4.00 -12.11 -19.34
CA GLY A 157 -4.28 -13.55 -19.51
C GLY A 157 -5.47 -13.99 -18.63
N PRO A 158 -5.30 -14.99 -17.77
CA PRO A 158 -6.35 -15.46 -16.87
C PRO A 158 -6.56 -14.55 -15.64
N ILE A 159 -5.64 -13.64 -15.35
CA ILE A 159 -5.78 -12.72 -14.22
C ILE A 159 -6.85 -11.67 -14.53
N ALA A 160 -7.72 -11.39 -13.55
CA ALA A 160 -8.75 -10.37 -13.64
C ALA A 160 -8.81 -9.60 -12.29
N MET A 161 -8.12 -8.46 -12.21
CA MET A 161 -8.10 -7.59 -11.02
C MET A 161 -9.14 -6.49 -11.18
N LYS A 162 -10.15 -6.46 -10.33
CA LYS A 162 -11.19 -5.42 -10.33
C LYS A 162 -10.77 -4.28 -9.41
N ALA A 163 -10.66 -3.07 -9.96
CA ALA A 163 -10.44 -1.85 -9.22
C ALA A 163 -11.72 -1.41 -8.50
N ILE A 164 -11.64 -1.09 -7.22
CA ILE A 164 -12.75 -0.68 -6.37
C ILE A 164 -12.28 0.55 -5.61
N PHE A 165 -12.73 1.75 -6.01
CA PHE A 165 -12.30 2.96 -5.34
C PHE A 165 -12.89 3.03 -3.93
N THR A 166 -12.02 3.12 -2.95
CA THR A 166 -12.35 3.21 -1.51
C THR A 166 -11.60 4.38 -0.89
N PRO A 167 -11.93 5.63 -1.33
CA PRO A 167 -11.25 6.82 -0.88
C PRO A 167 -11.44 7.08 0.62
N GLY A 168 -10.54 7.86 1.20
CA GLY A 168 -10.51 8.23 2.61
C GLY A 168 -9.09 8.35 3.12
N HIS A 169 -8.34 7.25 3.14
CA HIS A 169 -6.93 7.26 3.53
C HIS A 169 -6.07 8.10 2.58
N THR A 170 -6.25 7.91 1.27
CA THR A 170 -5.94 8.90 0.22
C THR A 170 -7.19 9.16 -0.63
N PRO A 171 -7.24 10.24 -1.40
CA PRO A 171 -8.36 10.51 -2.31
C PRO A 171 -8.53 9.45 -3.39
N GLY A 172 -7.45 8.80 -3.81
CA GLY A 172 -7.44 7.82 -4.88
C GLY A 172 -7.33 6.37 -4.43
N CYS A 173 -7.44 6.14 -3.12
CA CYS A 173 -7.33 4.80 -2.52
C CYS A 173 -8.14 3.76 -3.29
N THR A 174 -7.47 2.71 -3.74
CA THR A 174 -8.04 1.67 -4.60
C THR A 174 -7.88 0.30 -3.96
N SER A 175 -8.99 -0.28 -3.54
CA SER A 175 -9.04 -1.70 -3.17
C SER A 175 -9.13 -2.56 -4.42
N TRP A 176 -8.59 -3.76 -4.37
CA TRP A 176 -8.61 -4.69 -5.48
C TRP A 176 -9.35 -5.98 -5.11
N SER A 177 -10.00 -6.59 -6.08
CA SER A 177 -10.56 -7.92 -5.90
C SER A 177 -10.31 -8.80 -7.12
N THR A 178 -10.12 -10.09 -6.84
CA THR A 178 -9.96 -11.13 -7.87
C THR A 178 -10.56 -12.44 -7.38
N THR A 179 -10.62 -13.42 -8.26
CA THR A 179 -10.89 -14.81 -7.90
C THR A 179 -9.72 -15.68 -8.34
N VAL A 180 -9.35 -16.62 -7.49
CA VAL A 180 -8.29 -17.60 -7.78
C VAL A 180 -8.82 -19.02 -7.63
N ARG A 181 -8.17 -19.95 -8.33
CA ARG A 181 -8.41 -21.38 -8.08
C ARG A 181 -7.32 -21.93 -7.17
N ASP A 182 -7.73 -22.57 -6.10
CA ASP A 182 -6.82 -23.18 -5.14
C ASP A 182 -7.39 -24.53 -4.69
N HIS A 183 -6.64 -25.61 -4.85
CA HIS A 183 -7.07 -26.98 -4.51
C HIS A 183 -8.49 -27.34 -4.99
N GLY A 184 -8.81 -26.99 -6.26
CA GLY A 184 -10.11 -27.27 -6.88
C GLY A 184 -11.24 -26.31 -6.48
N ARG A 185 -11.03 -25.41 -5.51
CA ARG A 185 -11.99 -24.37 -5.07
C ARG A 185 -11.76 -23.08 -5.84
N THR A 186 -12.81 -22.27 -5.96
CA THR A 186 -12.71 -20.89 -6.41
C THR A 186 -12.83 -20.00 -5.17
N LEU A 187 -11.84 -19.17 -4.91
CA LEU A 187 -11.76 -18.31 -3.74
C LEU A 187 -11.81 -16.83 -4.18
N ALA A 188 -12.63 -16.06 -3.48
CA ALA A 188 -12.70 -14.61 -3.61
C ALA A 188 -11.59 -13.97 -2.76
N VAL A 189 -10.70 -13.21 -3.39
CA VAL A 189 -9.60 -12.50 -2.74
C VAL A 189 -9.85 -11.01 -2.81
N VAL A 190 -9.70 -10.32 -1.68
CA VAL A 190 -9.78 -8.87 -1.60
C VAL A 190 -8.47 -8.32 -1.05
N PHE A 191 -7.91 -7.33 -1.73
CA PHE A 191 -6.79 -6.50 -1.28
C PHE A 191 -7.39 -5.15 -0.89
N PRO A 192 -7.78 -4.96 0.36
CA PRO A 192 -8.33 -3.67 0.79
C PRO A 192 -7.23 -2.62 0.76
N CYS A 193 -7.53 -1.46 0.18
CA CYS A 193 -6.73 -0.27 0.42
C CYS A 193 -6.80 0.10 1.90
N SER A 194 -5.86 0.86 2.40
CA SER A 194 -5.86 1.29 3.79
C SER A 194 -7.18 2.01 4.12
N ILE A 195 -7.81 1.61 5.20
CA ILE A 195 -9.03 2.21 5.77
C ILE A 195 -8.79 2.75 7.18
N THR A 196 -7.51 2.91 7.55
CA THR A 196 -7.08 3.57 8.78
C THR A 196 -7.03 5.09 8.57
N VAL A 197 -7.18 5.86 9.64
CA VAL A 197 -7.05 7.32 9.56
C VAL A 197 -5.62 7.72 9.19
N GLY A 198 -4.60 7.04 9.72
CA GLY A 198 -3.20 7.20 9.32
C GLY A 198 -2.67 8.63 9.46
N GLY A 199 -3.02 9.35 10.53
CA GLY A 199 -2.59 10.72 10.74
C GLY A 199 -3.36 11.80 9.96
N ASN A 200 -4.36 11.42 9.16
CA ASN A 200 -5.16 12.37 8.39
C ASN A 200 -5.94 13.34 9.28
N ARG A 201 -5.96 14.61 8.88
CA ARG A 201 -6.85 15.61 9.42
C ARG A 201 -8.26 15.39 8.86
N LEU A 202 -9.20 14.99 9.73
CA LEU A 202 -10.58 14.66 9.34
C LEU A 202 -11.52 15.88 9.38
N VAL A 203 -11.16 16.93 10.14
CA VAL A 203 -11.98 18.12 10.34
C VAL A 203 -11.27 19.36 9.80
N GLY A 204 -11.92 20.08 8.89
CA GLY A 204 -11.37 21.31 8.29
C GLY A 204 -10.15 21.06 7.40
N ASN A 205 -9.99 19.87 6.85
CA ASN A 205 -8.95 19.54 5.88
C ASN A 205 -9.22 20.28 4.56
N LYS A 206 -8.34 21.20 4.18
CA LYS A 206 -8.48 22.00 2.96
C LYS A 206 -7.99 21.25 1.72
N GLY A 207 -6.98 20.39 1.88
CA GLY A 207 -6.47 19.55 0.80
C GLY A 207 -7.43 18.41 0.42
N TYR A 208 -8.26 17.97 1.41
CA TYR A 208 -9.21 16.88 1.20
C TYR A 208 -10.51 17.10 1.99
N PRO A 209 -11.37 18.03 1.56
CA PRO A 209 -12.60 18.41 2.31
C PRO A 209 -13.59 17.27 2.53
N ASP A 210 -13.67 16.31 1.57
CA ASP A 210 -14.63 15.22 1.58
C ASP A 210 -14.17 13.99 2.39
N ILE A 211 -13.00 14.05 3.02
CA ILE A 211 -12.32 12.89 3.63
C ILE A 211 -13.23 12.06 4.55
N ALA A 212 -13.96 12.69 5.46
CA ALA A 212 -14.83 11.97 6.39
C ALA A 212 -16.00 11.26 5.70
N SER A 213 -16.58 11.87 4.66
CA SER A 213 -17.64 11.26 3.87
C SER A 213 -17.13 10.13 3.00
N ASP A 214 -15.90 10.24 2.48
CA ASP A 214 -15.23 9.23 1.69
C ASP A 214 -14.93 7.99 2.54
N PHE A 215 -14.39 8.14 3.74
CA PHE A 215 -14.19 7.02 4.67
C PHE A 215 -15.50 6.25 4.93
N ARG A 216 -16.58 6.96 5.23
CA ARG A 216 -17.88 6.33 5.50
C ARG A 216 -18.41 5.55 4.29
N ARG A 217 -18.27 6.11 3.08
CA ARG A 217 -18.63 5.39 1.84
C ARG A 217 -17.77 4.14 1.64
N SER A 218 -16.48 4.24 1.92
CA SER A 218 -15.52 3.13 1.78
C SER A 218 -15.80 2.00 2.77
N PHE A 219 -16.11 2.32 4.03
CA PHE A 219 -16.54 1.31 5.00
C PHE A 219 -17.83 0.59 4.56
N ALA A 220 -18.83 1.33 4.06
CA ALA A 220 -20.05 0.74 3.56
C ALA A 220 -19.80 -0.18 2.35
N ARG A 221 -18.92 0.29 1.44
CA ARG A 221 -18.57 -0.45 0.22
C ARG A 221 -17.82 -1.75 0.52
N LEU A 222 -16.76 -1.68 1.33
CA LEU A 222 -15.99 -2.86 1.72
C LEU A 222 -16.81 -3.80 2.59
N GLY A 223 -17.64 -3.27 3.50
CA GLY A 223 -18.51 -4.07 4.36
C GLY A 223 -19.59 -4.86 3.60
N ALA A 224 -19.95 -4.42 2.39
CA ALA A 224 -20.87 -5.16 1.51
C ALA A 224 -20.18 -6.26 0.68
N MET A 225 -18.84 -6.31 0.67
CA MET A 225 -18.09 -7.31 -0.09
C MET A 225 -17.97 -8.63 0.67
N LYS A 226 -17.85 -9.71 -0.09
CA LYS A 226 -17.52 -11.03 0.44
C LYS A 226 -16.10 -11.39 0.00
N ALA A 227 -15.30 -11.87 0.94
CA ALA A 227 -13.95 -12.35 0.70
C ALA A 227 -13.75 -13.69 1.41
N ASP A 228 -13.10 -14.63 0.76
CA ASP A 228 -12.56 -15.83 1.40
C ASP A 228 -11.17 -15.56 1.97
N VAL A 229 -10.40 -14.67 1.29
CA VAL A 229 -9.03 -14.29 1.64
C VAL A 229 -8.91 -12.77 1.60
N VAL A 230 -8.27 -12.19 2.61
CA VAL A 230 -8.04 -10.74 2.75
C VAL A 230 -6.53 -10.48 2.83
N LEU A 231 -6.03 -9.60 1.96
CA LEU A 231 -4.61 -9.31 1.79
C LEU A 231 -4.37 -7.79 1.80
N PRO A 232 -4.30 -7.14 2.96
CA PRO A 232 -4.05 -5.70 3.06
C PRO A 232 -2.59 -5.34 2.78
N GLY A 233 -2.32 -4.07 2.53
CA GLY A 233 -0.96 -3.54 2.36
C GLY A 233 -0.13 -3.57 3.66
N HIS A 234 -0.79 -3.50 4.84
CA HIS A 234 -0.16 -3.74 6.14
C HIS A 234 -0.53 -5.15 6.61
N PRO A 235 0.41 -6.11 6.55
CA PRO A 235 0.13 -7.54 6.75
C PRO A 235 -0.29 -7.90 8.19
N ASP A 236 0.05 -7.08 9.17
CA ASP A 236 -0.32 -7.23 10.57
C ASP A 236 -1.83 -7.10 10.83
N LEU A 237 -2.54 -6.32 10.01
CA LEU A 237 -3.98 -6.11 10.15
C LEU A 237 -4.82 -7.40 10.10
N VAL A 238 -4.31 -8.44 9.45
CA VAL A 238 -4.97 -9.76 9.38
C VAL A 238 -3.98 -10.91 9.60
N ASP A 239 -2.85 -10.65 10.27
CA ASP A 239 -1.83 -11.64 10.60
C ASP A 239 -1.33 -12.46 9.39
N VAL A 240 -0.99 -11.78 8.28
CA VAL A 240 -0.53 -12.44 7.04
C VAL A 240 0.72 -13.29 7.29
N GLN A 241 1.69 -12.79 8.06
CA GLN A 241 2.93 -13.53 8.37
C GLN A 241 2.66 -14.77 9.24
N GLY A 242 1.81 -14.65 10.26
CA GLY A 242 1.42 -15.80 11.08
C GLY A 242 0.60 -16.84 10.30
N ARG A 243 -0.24 -16.39 9.35
CA ARG A 243 -0.96 -17.29 8.43
C ARG A 243 0.01 -18.05 7.51
N ALA A 244 1.05 -17.38 7.00
CA ALA A 244 2.10 -18.03 6.22
C ALA A 244 2.84 -19.11 7.02
N ALA A 245 3.22 -18.81 8.25
CA ALA A 245 3.87 -19.77 9.15
C ALA A 245 2.98 -21.00 9.44
N ARG A 246 1.68 -20.80 9.67
CA ARG A 246 0.71 -21.90 9.88
C ARG A 246 0.51 -22.73 8.61
N ARG A 247 0.56 -22.14 7.42
CA ARG A 247 0.45 -22.86 6.15
C ARG A 247 1.61 -23.85 5.94
N ILE A 248 2.83 -23.44 6.28
CA ILE A 248 4.03 -24.30 6.20
C ILE A 248 3.90 -25.46 7.20
N GLY A 249 3.22 -25.25 8.32
CA GLY A 249 2.98 -26.25 9.38
C GLY A 249 1.72 -27.10 9.21
N ASP A 250 1.30 -27.42 7.96
CA ASP A 250 0.16 -28.32 7.62
C ASP A 250 -1.25 -27.71 7.69
N SER A 251 -1.40 -26.39 7.62
CA SER A 251 -2.72 -25.76 7.51
C SER A 251 -2.92 -25.15 6.11
N PRO A 252 -3.33 -25.93 5.09
CA PRO A 252 -3.47 -25.45 3.72
C PRO A 252 -4.46 -24.28 3.58
N ASP A 253 -5.42 -24.17 4.50
CA ASP A 253 -6.46 -23.16 4.53
C ASP A 253 -6.14 -21.94 5.43
N ALA A 254 -4.89 -21.78 5.87
CA ALA A 254 -4.49 -20.74 6.82
C ALA A 254 -4.87 -19.33 6.40
N PHE A 255 -4.96 -19.04 5.09
CA PHE A 255 -5.37 -17.73 4.56
C PHE A 255 -6.88 -17.57 4.38
N ILE A 256 -7.68 -18.66 4.49
CA ILE A 256 -9.12 -18.60 4.31
C ILE A 256 -9.77 -18.15 5.63
N ASP A 257 -10.31 -16.92 5.62
CA ASP A 257 -11.00 -16.36 6.78
C ASP A 257 -12.08 -15.37 6.30
N ARG A 258 -13.31 -15.86 6.23
CA ARG A 258 -14.46 -15.06 5.79
C ARG A 258 -14.88 -13.98 6.78
N ALA A 259 -14.39 -14.04 8.01
CA ALA A 259 -14.64 -13.02 9.03
C ALA A 259 -13.60 -11.89 8.99
N ALA A 260 -12.46 -12.06 8.30
CA ALA A 260 -11.37 -11.09 8.30
C ALA A 260 -11.80 -9.73 7.75
N LEU A 261 -12.47 -9.67 6.58
CA LEU A 261 -12.89 -8.39 5.99
C LEU A 261 -13.96 -7.68 6.83
N PRO A 262 -15.06 -8.31 7.25
CA PRO A 262 -16.04 -7.68 8.15
C PRO A 262 -15.43 -7.18 9.47
N LYS A 263 -14.51 -7.94 10.07
CA LYS A 263 -13.81 -7.56 11.30
C LYS A 263 -12.94 -6.33 11.06
N LEU A 264 -12.08 -6.35 10.04
CA LEU A 264 -11.21 -5.24 9.68
C LEU A 264 -12.01 -3.95 9.45
N VAL A 265 -13.11 -4.02 8.68
CA VAL A 265 -13.97 -2.87 8.39
C VAL A 265 -14.64 -2.33 9.67
N ALA A 266 -15.13 -3.22 10.56
CA ALA A 266 -15.78 -2.81 11.79
C ALA A 266 -14.81 -2.14 12.76
N GLU A 267 -13.58 -2.65 12.90
CA GLU A 267 -12.53 -2.10 13.75
C GLU A 267 -12.07 -0.72 13.22
N SER A 268 -11.71 -0.65 11.93
CA SER A 268 -11.27 0.61 11.32
C SER A 268 -12.35 1.70 11.35
N ARG A 269 -13.63 1.32 11.16
CA ARG A 269 -14.75 2.27 11.28
C ARG A 269 -14.90 2.80 12.70
N ARG A 270 -14.76 1.96 13.72
CA ARG A 270 -14.82 2.39 15.12
C ARG A 270 -13.71 3.38 15.43
N ASP A 271 -12.48 3.06 15.02
CA ASP A 271 -11.31 3.88 15.27
C ASP A 271 -11.41 5.24 14.53
N PHE A 272 -11.93 5.23 13.30
CA PHE A 272 -12.25 6.44 12.54
C PHE A 272 -13.28 7.32 13.24
N GLU A 273 -14.41 6.77 13.72
CA GLU A 273 -15.43 7.58 14.40
C GLU A 273 -14.91 8.14 15.73
N GLN A 274 -14.05 7.41 16.44
CA GLN A 274 -13.40 7.90 17.66
C GLN A 274 -12.46 9.08 17.35
N GLU A 275 -11.59 8.95 16.35
CA GLU A 275 -10.67 10.04 15.95
C GLU A 275 -11.43 11.24 15.39
N LEU A 276 -12.47 11.04 14.61
CA LEU A 276 -13.33 12.11 14.12
C LEU A 276 -13.98 12.89 15.26
N ALA A 277 -14.52 12.20 16.25
CA ALA A 277 -15.13 12.84 17.44
C ALA A 277 -14.10 13.64 18.22
N LYS A 278 -12.89 13.11 18.39
CA LYS A 278 -11.76 13.81 19.05
C LYS A 278 -11.38 15.09 18.31
N GLN A 279 -11.21 15.04 16.99
CA GLN A 279 -10.87 16.21 16.18
C GLN A 279 -12.00 17.24 16.16
N GLN A 280 -13.27 16.82 16.14
CA GLN A 280 -14.43 17.72 16.26
C GLN A 280 -14.47 18.44 17.62
N ALA A 281 -14.16 17.74 18.72
CA ALA A 281 -14.07 18.34 20.04
C ALA A 281 -12.96 19.39 20.09
N ALA A 282 -11.77 19.06 19.58
CA ALA A 282 -10.64 19.99 19.54
C ALA A 282 -10.96 21.25 18.71
N ALA A 283 -11.64 21.08 17.56
CA ALA A 283 -12.04 22.20 16.71
C ALA A 283 -13.05 23.15 17.39
N ARG A 284 -13.98 22.62 18.21
CA ARG A 284 -14.92 23.44 19.01
C ARG A 284 -14.22 24.26 20.08
N HIS A 285 -13.16 23.74 20.70
CA HIS A 285 -12.38 24.44 21.72
C HIS A 285 -11.40 25.49 21.14
N ALA A 286 -11.04 25.35 19.86
CA ALA A 286 -10.16 26.29 19.17
C ALA A 286 -10.91 27.47 18.49
N SER A 287 -12.23 27.43 18.46
CA SER A 287 -13.05 28.56 18.00
C SER A 287 -13.22 29.55 19.16
N PRO A 288 -12.87 30.85 18.98
CA PRO A 288 -12.92 31.88 20.03
C PRO A 288 -14.33 32.18 20.52
#